data_8388c9d6a6c2fe96233fc0c0ca20cb00
#
_entry.id   8388c9d6a6c2fe96233fc0c0ca20cb00
#
_cell.length_a   1.000
_cell.length_b   1.000
_cell.length_c   1.000
_cell.angle_alpha   90.00
_cell.angle_beta   90.00
_cell.angle_gamma   90.00
#
_symmetry.space_group_name_H-M   'P 1'
#
loop_
_entity.id
_entity.type
_entity.pdbx_description
1 polymer ?
#
loop_
_entity_poly.entity_id
_entity_poly.type
_entity_poly.pdbx_seq_one_letter_code
_entity_poly.pdbx_strand_id
1 'polypeptide(L)'
;DFIFEGRLGKDLPETETLFTNSRGFWLGGTAGKRFSFSTTFFENQARFPAYIDTFVTRFNIIPGEGRIKKQYGSYDYSNVTGTISYTINRHFNVQFGHDKNFIGDGYRSLLLSDNANSYPFLKISTTAWKVKYVNLFTVLTDLQFPAPNDIAFKKKYASFHYRDLNIGKHASIGILESVVW
;
A
#
# COMPACT_ATOMS: atom_id res chain seq x y z
N ASP A 1 13.86 -11.75 7.67
CA ASP A 1 14.60 -11.86 6.40
C ASP A 1 15.13 -10.50 5.99
N PHE A 2 16.39 -10.45 5.53
CA PHE A 2 16.99 -9.26 4.93
C PHE A 2 16.85 -9.37 3.42
N ILE A 3 16.48 -8.25 2.79
CA ILE A 3 16.18 -8.20 1.37
C ILE A 3 17.06 -7.13 0.71
N PHE A 4 17.73 -7.53 -0.38
CA PHE A 4 18.50 -6.63 -1.24
C PHE A 4 18.01 -6.82 -2.67
N GLU A 5 17.57 -5.76 -3.32
CA GLU A 5 17.12 -5.77 -4.72
C GLU A 5 17.78 -4.62 -5.46
N GLY A 6 18.32 -4.90 -6.65
CA GLY A 6 18.88 -3.91 -7.56
C GLY A 6 18.28 -4.06 -8.95
N ARG A 7 17.88 -2.96 -9.57
CA ARG A 7 17.40 -2.90 -10.96
C ARG A 7 18.20 -1.86 -11.72
N LEU A 8 18.57 -2.15 -12.95
CA LEU A 8 19.30 -1.26 -13.85
C LEU A 8 18.54 -1.11 -15.16
N GLY A 9 18.58 0.10 -15.75
CA GLY A 9 17.96 0.40 -17.02
C GLY A 9 18.63 1.60 -17.70
N LYS A 10 18.16 1.95 -18.89
CA LYS A 10 18.56 3.16 -19.60
C LYS A 10 17.33 3.88 -20.10
N ASP A 11 17.36 5.21 -20.07
CA ASP A 11 16.35 6.06 -20.68
C ASP A 11 16.86 6.55 -22.05
N LEU A 12 15.98 6.59 -23.05
CA LEU A 12 16.26 7.14 -24.36
C LEU A 12 15.49 8.46 -24.51
N PRO A 13 16.12 9.56 -24.94
CA PRO A 13 17.48 9.71 -25.50
C PRO A 13 18.59 9.99 -24.48
N GLU A 14 18.31 9.96 -23.17
CA GLU A 14 19.31 10.29 -22.15
C GLU A 14 20.35 9.18 -21.99
N THR A 15 21.60 9.58 -21.80
CA THR A 15 22.72 8.65 -21.60
C THR A 15 22.87 8.19 -20.15
N GLU A 16 22.02 8.70 -19.26
CA GLU A 16 22.11 8.41 -17.83
C GLU A 16 21.57 7.01 -17.49
N THR A 17 22.30 6.33 -16.62
CA THR A 17 21.88 5.02 -16.13
C THR A 17 20.77 5.18 -15.10
N LEU A 18 19.61 4.58 -15.39
CA LEU A 18 18.52 4.44 -14.44
C LEU A 18 18.83 3.28 -13.48
N PHE A 19 18.50 3.46 -12.24
CA PHE A 19 18.67 2.40 -11.26
C PHE A 19 17.64 2.51 -10.14
N THR A 20 17.36 1.40 -9.51
CA THR A 20 16.70 1.30 -8.21
C THR A 20 17.49 0.33 -7.36
N ASN A 21 17.86 0.77 -6.17
CA ASN A 21 18.52 -0.05 -5.15
C ASN A 21 17.64 -0.04 -3.90
N SER A 22 17.17 -1.21 -3.48
CA SER A 22 16.30 -1.37 -2.33
C SER A 22 16.99 -2.29 -1.32
N ARG A 23 16.99 -1.88 -0.06
CA ARG A 23 17.51 -2.66 1.05
C ARG A 23 16.57 -2.55 2.24
N GLY A 24 16.35 -3.65 2.91
CA GLY A 24 15.42 -3.65 4.02
C GLY A 24 15.30 -4.97 4.72
N PHE A 25 14.33 -5.07 5.58
CA PHE A 25 14.00 -6.29 6.27
C PHE A 25 12.48 -6.48 6.38
N TRP A 26 12.11 -7.71 6.49
CA TRP A 26 10.78 -8.15 6.89
C TRP A 26 10.87 -8.94 8.19
N LEU A 27 9.98 -8.62 9.12
CA LEU A 27 9.83 -9.33 10.38
C LEU A 27 8.35 -9.69 10.54
N GLY A 28 8.07 -10.96 10.81
CA GLY A 28 6.72 -11.42 11.07
C GLY A 28 6.70 -12.60 12.02
N GLY A 29 5.58 -12.78 12.69
CA GLY A 29 5.41 -13.85 13.64
C GLY A 29 3.97 -14.06 14.05
N THR A 30 3.76 -15.15 14.80
CA THR A 30 2.48 -15.52 15.38
C THR A 30 2.62 -15.78 16.86
N ALA A 31 1.63 -15.36 17.65
CA ALA A 31 1.51 -15.71 19.05
C ALA A 31 0.24 -16.52 19.26
N GLY A 32 0.44 -17.80 19.52
CA GLY A 32 -0.63 -18.80 19.56
C GLY A 32 -1.31 -19.00 18.20
N LYS A 33 -2.61 -19.34 18.22
CA LYS A 33 -3.40 -19.64 17.01
C LYS A 33 -4.19 -18.46 16.45
N ARG A 34 -4.18 -17.33 17.16
CA ARG A 34 -5.13 -16.23 16.87
C ARG A 34 -4.47 -14.91 16.56
N PHE A 35 -3.26 -14.69 17.00
CA PHE A 35 -2.55 -13.44 16.83
C PHE A 35 -1.41 -13.57 15.83
N SER A 36 -1.31 -12.64 14.88
CA SER A 36 -0.18 -12.51 13.98
C SER A 36 0.20 -11.05 13.78
N PHE A 37 1.45 -10.82 13.48
CA PHE A 37 1.98 -9.50 13.15
C PHE A 37 2.99 -9.60 12.03
N SER A 38 3.12 -8.53 11.27
CA SER A 38 4.20 -8.35 10.30
C SER A 38 4.61 -6.89 10.22
N THR A 39 5.87 -6.65 9.93
CA THR A 39 6.40 -5.32 9.66
C THR A 39 7.47 -5.41 8.59
N THR A 40 7.55 -4.39 7.75
CA THR A 40 8.61 -4.21 6.76
C THR A 40 9.22 -2.83 6.90
N PHE A 41 10.49 -2.75 6.63
CA PHE A 41 11.21 -1.50 6.45
C PHE A 41 12.08 -1.62 5.22
N PHE A 42 11.91 -0.71 4.26
CA PHE A 42 12.75 -0.60 3.08
C PHE A 42 13.31 0.80 2.94
N GLU A 43 14.60 0.89 2.72
CA GLU A 43 15.27 2.07 2.19
C GLU A 43 15.54 1.87 0.71
N ASN A 44 15.18 2.86 -0.07
CA ASN A 44 15.29 2.84 -1.52
C ASN A 44 16.07 4.04 -2.00
N GLN A 45 16.92 3.81 -2.99
CA GLN A 45 17.59 4.84 -3.75
C GLN A 45 17.33 4.60 -5.23
N ALA A 46 16.85 5.61 -5.94
CA ALA A 46 16.47 5.43 -7.33
C ALA A 46 16.78 6.66 -8.20
N ARG A 47 17.02 6.40 -9.47
CA ARG A 47 16.99 7.37 -10.56
C ARG A 47 15.94 6.90 -11.56
N PHE A 48 14.93 7.73 -11.79
CA PHE A 48 13.77 7.40 -12.58
C PHE A 48 13.86 7.91 -14.02
N PRO A 49 13.09 7.32 -14.96
CA PRO A 49 12.89 7.87 -16.30
C PRO A 49 12.31 9.29 -16.25
N ALA A 50 12.56 10.07 -17.29
CA ALA A 50 12.19 11.49 -17.37
C ALA A 50 10.71 11.78 -17.04
N TYR A 51 9.79 10.92 -17.43
CA TYR A 51 8.35 11.10 -17.13
C TYR A 51 8.02 10.97 -15.64
N ILE A 52 8.70 10.06 -14.93
CA ILE A 52 8.56 9.94 -13.46
C ILE A 52 9.34 11.06 -12.78
N ASP A 53 10.56 11.35 -13.24
CA ASP A 53 11.43 12.41 -12.68
C ASP A 53 10.74 13.78 -12.69
N THR A 54 10.04 14.11 -13.77
CA THR A 54 9.23 15.34 -13.89
C THR A 54 8.14 15.39 -12.82
N PHE A 55 7.44 14.31 -12.59
CA PHE A 55 6.41 14.23 -11.55
C PHE A 55 7.02 14.36 -10.15
N VAL A 56 8.09 13.61 -9.89
CA VAL A 56 8.78 13.60 -8.59
C VAL A 56 9.37 14.98 -8.27
N THR A 57 9.97 15.64 -9.24
CA THR A 57 10.52 17.01 -9.07
C THR A 57 9.43 18.03 -8.76
N ARG A 58 8.25 17.88 -9.37
CA ARG A 58 7.12 18.77 -9.17
C ARG A 58 6.44 18.61 -7.81
N PHE A 59 6.24 17.37 -7.36
CA PHE A 59 5.43 17.08 -6.19
C PHE A 59 6.22 16.57 -4.98
N ASN A 60 7.50 16.24 -5.13
CA ASN A 60 8.34 15.57 -4.13
C ASN A 60 7.76 14.22 -3.66
N ILE A 61 7.06 13.51 -4.56
CA ILE A 61 6.37 12.25 -4.29
C ILE A 61 6.74 11.24 -5.38
N ILE A 62 7.06 10.03 -4.98
CA ILE A 62 7.15 8.88 -5.87
C ILE A 62 5.78 8.22 -5.95
N PRO A 63 5.20 8.06 -7.17
CA PRO A 63 3.93 7.41 -7.35
C PRO A 63 3.89 6.02 -6.71
N GLY A 64 2.90 5.80 -5.83
CA GLY A 64 2.72 4.52 -5.14
C GLY A 64 3.62 4.27 -3.93
N GLU A 65 4.59 5.15 -3.63
CA GLU A 65 5.55 4.92 -2.56
C GLU A 65 5.50 5.97 -1.44
N GLY A 66 5.57 7.27 -1.77
CA GLY A 66 5.54 8.32 -0.78
C GLY A 66 6.46 9.49 -1.06
N ARG A 67 6.78 10.26 -0.02
CA ARG A 67 7.65 11.44 -0.14
C ARG A 67 9.12 11.07 -0.20
N ILE A 68 9.87 11.93 -0.87
CA ILE A 68 11.30 11.77 -1.06
C ILE A 68 12.10 12.83 -0.30
N LYS A 69 13.36 12.50 -0.07
CA LYS A 69 14.46 13.44 0.08
C LYS A 69 15.22 13.47 -1.24
N LYS A 70 15.37 14.65 -1.85
CA LYS A 70 16.19 14.81 -3.07
C LYS A 70 17.66 14.79 -2.68
N GLN A 71 18.42 13.86 -3.25
CA GLN A 71 19.86 13.83 -3.17
C GLN A 71 20.47 14.06 -4.55
N TYR A 72 21.73 14.44 -4.63
CA TYR A 72 22.42 14.77 -5.90
C TYR A 72 22.30 13.62 -6.92
N GLY A 73 21.46 13.83 -7.95
CA GLY A 73 21.27 12.91 -9.07
C GLY A 73 20.48 11.63 -8.79
N SER A 74 19.97 11.44 -7.58
CA SER A 74 19.11 10.31 -7.20
C SER A 74 18.11 10.72 -6.13
N TYR A 75 17.07 9.90 -5.95
CA TYR A 75 16.03 10.09 -4.94
C TYR A 75 16.12 9.01 -3.90
N ASP A 76 16.17 9.42 -2.63
CA ASP A 76 16.09 8.52 -1.49
C ASP A 76 14.67 8.55 -0.91
N TYR A 77 14.12 7.40 -0.63
CA TYR A 77 12.82 7.23 0.01
C TYR A 77 12.76 5.97 0.84
N SER A 78 11.91 5.96 1.83
CA SER A 78 11.70 4.79 2.69
C SER A 78 10.23 4.39 2.69
N ASN A 79 10.01 3.08 2.77
CA ASN A 79 8.70 2.50 2.93
C ASN A 79 8.68 1.67 4.21
N VAL A 80 7.70 1.95 5.07
CA VAL A 80 7.52 1.26 6.34
C VAL A 80 6.09 0.77 6.41
N THR A 81 5.93 -0.52 6.61
CA THR A 81 4.60 -1.11 6.83
C THR A 81 4.57 -1.87 8.15
N GLY A 82 3.39 -2.02 8.72
CA GLY A 82 3.19 -2.80 9.91
C GLY A 82 1.74 -3.19 10.07
N THR A 83 1.48 -4.47 10.33
CA THR A 83 0.13 -4.99 10.51
C THR A 83 0.05 -5.92 11.71
N ILE A 84 -1.08 -5.86 12.39
CA ILE A 84 -1.45 -6.76 13.47
C ILE A 84 -2.80 -7.38 13.10
N SER A 85 -2.92 -8.68 13.23
CA SER A 85 -4.14 -9.41 12.93
C SER A 85 -4.54 -10.28 14.12
N TYR A 86 -5.82 -10.25 14.45
CA TYR A 86 -6.39 -11.07 15.50
C TYR A 86 -7.63 -11.83 15.00
N THR A 87 -7.57 -13.14 15.05
CA THR A 87 -8.66 -14.03 14.69
C THR A 87 -9.53 -14.31 15.90
N ILE A 88 -10.68 -13.64 16.00
CA ILE A 88 -11.62 -13.77 17.12
C ILE A 88 -12.17 -15.19 17.15
N ASN A 89 -12.66 -15.67 16.00
CA ASN A 89 -13.14 -17.03 15.81
C ASN A 89 -13.06 -17.42 14.32
N ARG A 90 -13.58 -18.58 13.92
CA ARG A 90 -13.56 -19.07 12.53
C ARG A 90 -14.25 -18.16 11.50
N HIS A 91 -15.06 -17.20 11.96
CA HIS A 91 -15.84 -16.31 11.11
C HIS A 91 -15.31 -14.88 11.08
N PHE A 92 -14.65 -14.43 12.15
CA PHE A 92 -14.25 -13.04 12.33
C PHE A 92 -12.74 -12.90 12.49
N ASN A 93 -12.16 -12.04 11.66
CA ASN A 93 -10.79 -11.58 11.78
C ASN A 93 -10.78 -10.04 11.79
N VAL A 94 -9.99 -9.47 12.68
CA VAL A 94 -9.74 -8.02 12.77
C VAL A 94 -8.28 -7.78 12.49
N GLN A 95 -7.99 -6.84 11.62
CA GLN A 95 -6.63 -6.43 11.26
C GLN A 95 -6.51 -4.92 11.39
N PHE A 96 -5.46 -4.48 12.04
CA PHE A 96 -5.10 -3.07 12.19
C PHE A 96 -3.66 -2.88 11.73
N GLY A 97 -3.38 -1.76 11.07
CA GLY A 97 -2.02 -1.50 10.61
C GLY A 97 -1.86 -0.24 9.78
N HIS A 98 -0.66 -0.09 9.28
CA HIS A 98 -0.25 0.88 8.27
C HIS A 98 0.35 0.11 7.10
N ASP A 99 -0.41 -0.02 6.02
CA ASP A 99 -0.02 -0.79 4.83
C ASP A 99 -0.95 -0.44 3.66
N LYS A 100 -0.70 -1.06 2.52
CA LYS A 100 -1.57 -1.04 1.33
C LYS A 100 -2.62 -2.14 1.44
N ASN A 101 -3.81 -1.91 0.90
CA ASN A 101 -4.83 -2.95 0.78
C ASN A 101 -5.24 -3.09 -0.68
N PHE A 102 -5.48 -4.33 -1.08
CA PHE A 102 -5.90 -4.69 -2.43
C PHE A 102 -7.24 -5.42 -2.37
N ILE A 103 -8.20 -5.00 -3.20
CA ILE A 103 -9.49 -5.65 -3.38
C ILE A 103 -9.74 -5.79 -4.88
N GLY A 104 -9.92 -7.01 -5.35
CA GLY A 104 -10.17 -7.35 -6.77
C GLY A 104 -9.22 -8.39 -7.30
N ASP A 105 -9.28 -8.61 -8.62
CA ASP A 105 -8.47 -9.56 -9.35
C ASP A 105 -7.57 -8.84 -10.39
N GLY A 106 -6.48 -9.51 -10.78
CA GLY A 106 -5.54 -9.02 -11.78
C GLY A 106 -4.41 -8.15 -11.21
N TYR A 107 -3.55 -7.66 -12.11
CA TYR A 107 -2.34 -6.89 -11.77
C TYR A 107 -2.65 -5.54 -11.11
N ARG A 108 -3.72 -4.87 -11.55
CA ARG A 108 -4.24 -3.63 -10.93
C ARG A 108 -5.74 -3.75 -10.79
N SER A 109 -6.25 -3.51 -9.60
CA SER A 109 -7.69 -3.55 -9.37
C SER A 109 -8.34 -2.21 -9.72
N LEU A 110 -9.52 -2.28 -10.35
CA LEU A 110 -10.42 -1.14 -10.51
C LEU A 110 -11.19 -0.83 -9.21
N LEU A 111 -11.26 -1.77 -8.28
CA LEU A 111 -11.98 -1.62 -7.02
C LEU A 111 -11.12 -0.90 -5.98
N LEU A 112 -10.02 -1.53 -5.55
CA LEU A 112 -9.02 -0.93 -4.67
C LEU A 112 -7.65 -1.52 -5.01
N SER A 113 -6.74 -0.67 -5.53
CA SER A 113 -5.40 -1.07 -5.90
C SER A 113 -4.39 -0.75 -4.79
N ASP A 114 -3.35 -1.53 -4.72
CA ASP A 114 -2.14 -1.30 -3.93
C ASP A 114 -1.17 -0.29 -4.55
N ASN A 115 -1.50 0.24 -5.74
CA ASN A 115 -0.76 1.33 -6.37
C ASN A 115 -1.06 2.68 -5.69
N ALA A 116 -0.86 2.73 -4.40
CA ALA A 116 -1.06 3.87 -3.52
C ALA A 116 0.04 3.89 -2.45
N ASN A 117 0.18 4.98 -1.73
CA ASN A 117 1.01 4.98 -0.52
C ASN A 117 0.38 4.12 0.57
N SER A 118 1.19 3.62 1.49
CA SER A 118 0.69 2.97 2.69
C SER A 118 -0.12 3.95 3.54
N TYR A 119 -1.18 3.47 4.16
CA TYR A 119 -2.10 4.25 4.99
C TYR A 119 -2.54 3.48 6.23
N PRO A 120 -2.87 4.18 7.33
CA PRO A 120 -3.47 3.55 8.50
C PRO A 120 -4.84 2.96 8.14
N PHE A 121 -5.11 1.76 8.62
CA PHE A 121 -6.38 1.10 8.37
C PHE A 121 -6.84 0.22 9.53
N LEU A 122 -8.14 0.03 9.61
CA LEU A 122 -8.81 -1.01 10.36
C LEU A 122 -9.62 -1.86 9.39
N LYS A 123 -9.34 -3.16 9.33
CA LYS A 123 -10.04 -4.11 8.47
C LYS A 123 -10.71 -5.19 9.30
N ILE A 124 -12.01 -5.37 9.08
CA ILE A 124 -12.81 -6.42 9.70
C ILE A 124 -13.28 -7.35 8.59
N SER A 125 -12.86 -8.60 8.67
CA SER A 125 -13.23 -9.63 7.70
C SER A 125 -14.19 -10.62 8.37
N THR A 126 -15.33 -10.82 7.76
CA THR A 126 -16.35 -11.79 8.20
C THR A 126 -16.54 -12.82 7.10
N THR A 127 -16.44 -14.09 7.45
CA THR A 127 -16.67 -15.19 6.50
C THR A 127 -17.74 -16.13 7.10
N ALA A 128 -18.86 -16.26 6.40
CA ALA A 128 -19.94 -17.13 6.79
C ALA A 128 -20.48 -17.86 5.56
N TRP A 129 -20.48 -19.20 5.63
CA TRP A 129 -20.90 -20.07 4.53
C TRP A 129 -20.17 -19.74 3.23
N LYS A 130 -20.86 -19.24 2.20
CA LYS A 130 -20.31 -18.86 0.88
C LYS A 130 -20.04 -17.35 0.74
N VAL A 131 -20.28 -16.57 1.79
CA VAL A 131 -20.16 -15.11 1.78
C VAL A 131 -18.93 -14.68 2.56
N LYS A 132 -18.13 -13.83 1.95
CA LYS A 132 -17.06 -13.06 2.61
C LYS A 132 -17.45 -11.59 2.60
N TYR A 133 -17.38 -10.94 3.74
CA TYR A 133 -17.63 -9.52 3.90
C TYR A 133 -16.41 -8.84 4.51
N VAL A 134 -15.92 -7.81 3.88
CA VAL A 134 -14.78 -7.02 4.34
C VAL A 134 -15.23 -5.58 4.53
N ASN A 135 -15.03 -5.07 5.75
CA ASN A 135 -15.11 -3.66 6.07
C ASN A 135 -13.69 -3.14 6.25
N LEU A 136 -13.31 -2.12 5.49
CA LEU A 136 -12.02 -1.47 5.55
C LEU A 136 -12.23 0.01 5.82
N PHE A 137 -11.75 0.51 6.96
CA PHE A 137 -11.75 1.91 7.35
C PHE A 137 -10.32 2.44 7.25
N THR A 138 -10.13 3.57 6.58
CA THR A 138 -8.80 4.11 6.29
C THR A 138 -8.72 5.61 6.52
N VAL A 139 -7.50 6.08 6.80
CA VAL A 139 -7.16 7.49 6.79
C VAL A 139 -6.16 7.72 5.66
N LEU A 140 -6.63 8.30 4.58
CA LEU A 140 -5.82 8.65 3.42
C LEU A 140 -5.18 10.02 3.62
N THR A 141 -3.95 10.19 3.16
CA THR A 141 -3.22 11.45 3.27
C THR A 141 -2.93 12.00 1.88
N ASP A 142 -3.33 13.23 1.62
CA ASP A 142 -2.99 13.93 0.39
C ASP A 142 -1.57 14.50 0.50
N LEU A 143 -0.62 13.81 -0.11
CA LEU A 143 0.79 14.18 -0.06
C LEU A 143 1.16 15.30 -1.05
N GLN A 144 0.32 15.58 -2.05
CA GLN A 144 0.61 16.56 -3.11
C GLN A 144 0.41 18.00 -2.63
N PHE A 145 -0.56 18.19 -1.75
CA PHE A 145 -0.95 19.53 -1.30
C PHE A 145 -0.88 19.62 0.22
N PRO A 146 0.26 20.10 0.78
CA PRO A 146 0.29 20.45 2.20
C PRO A 146 -0.74 21.54 2.47
N ALA A 147 -1.41 21.47 3.60
CA ALA A 147 -2.35 22.51 4.01
C ALA A 147 -1.60 23.85 4.15
N PRO A 148 -2.15 24.97 3.66
CA PRO A 148 -1.56 26.28 3.89
C PRO A 148 -1.47 26.53 5.41
N ASN A 149 -0.30 26.90 5.88
CA ASN A 149 0.00 27.16 7.30
C ASN A 149 0.02 25.94 8.23
N ASP A 150 -0.04 24.71 7.70
CA ASP A 150 0.01 23.50 8.51
C ASP A 150 1.25 22.65 8.18
N ILE A 151 1.87 22.12 9.21
CA ILE A 151 2.91 21.08 9.10
C ILE A 151 2.27 19.74 8.65
N ALA A 152 0.94 19.64 8.74
CA ALA A 152 0.17 18.44 8.46
C ALA A 152 -0.47 18.46 7.06
N PHE A 153 -0.42 17.31 6.39
CA PHE A 153 -1.13 17.10 5.12
C PHE A 153 -2.65 16.98 5.35
N LYS A 154 -3.42 17.34 4.33
CA LYS A 154 -4.87 17.09 4.32
C LYS A 154 -5.15 15.60 4.43
N LYS A 155 -6.05 15.26 5.34
CA LYS A 155 -6.52 13.88 5.52
C LYS A 155 -7.91 13.72 4.91
N LYS A 156 -8.15 12.53 4.36
CA LYS A 156 -9.46 12.07 3.90
C LYS A 156 -9.75 10.77 4.60
N TYR A 157 -10.95 10.61 5.09
CA TYR A 157 -11.39 9.34 5.65
C TYR A 157 -12.12 8.56 4.57
N ALA A 158 -11.89 7.26 4.52
CA ALA A 158 -12.57 6.40 3.57
C ALA A 158 -13.02 5.10 4.24
N SER A 159 -14.20 4.65 3.86
CA SER A 159 -14.71 3.32 4.18
C SER A 159 -14.98 2.54 2.91
N PHE A 160 -14.55 1.29 2.90
CA PHE A 160 -14.79 0.35 1.80
C PHE A 160 -15.52 -0.87 2.35
N HIS A 161 -16.60 -1.25 1.70
CA HIS A 161 -17.43 -2.40 2.03
C HIS A 161 -17.42 -3.36 0.84
N TYR A 162 -16.74 -4.48 0.98
CA TYR A 162 -16.63 -5.48 -0.07
C TYR A 162 -17.38 -6.75 0.33
N ARG A 163 -18.27 -7.20 -0.53
CA ARG A 163 -19.02 -8.43 -0.37
C ARG A 163 -18.68 -9.37 -1.52
N ASP A 164 -18.28 -10.59 -1.19
CA ASP A 164 -17.98 -11.64 -2.15
C ASP A 164 -18.87 -12.85 -1.88
N LEU A 165 -19.55 -13.30 -2.91
CA LEU A 165 -20.43 -14.47 -2.87
C LEU A 165 -19.93 -15.54 -3.84
N ASN A 166 -19.58 -16.70 -3.31
CA ASN A 166 -19.22 -17.85 -4.12
C ASN A 166 -20.47 -18.54 -4.70
N ILE A 167 -20.59 -18.52 -6.05
CA ILE A 167 -21.66 -19.15 -6.81
C ILE A 167 -21.15 -20.47 -7.39
N GLY A 168 -21.26 -21.55 -6.63
CA GLY A 168 -20.79 -22.87 -7.08
C GLY A 168 -19.28 -23.05 -6.98
N LYS A 169 -18.71 -23.87 -7.87
CA LYS A 169 -17.30 -24.26 -7.82
C LYS A 169 -16.37 -23.37 -8.67
N HIS A 170 -16.92 -22.58 -9.57
CA HIS A 170 -16.16 -21.90 -10.64
C HIS A 170 -16.45 -20.40 -10.78
N ALA A 171 -17.37 -19.86 -9.98
CA ALA A 171 -17.75 -18.46 -10.08
C ALA A 171 -17.92 -17.82 -8.71
N SER A 172 -17.51 -16.56 -8.57
CA SER A 172 -17.82 -15.68 -7.46
C SER A 172 -18.25 -14.30 -8.00
N ILE A 173 -19.09 -13.62 -7.23
CA ILE A 173 -19.50 -12.25 -7.51
C ILE A 173 -19.09 -11.37 -6.35
N GLY A 174 -18.26 -10.37 -6.65
CA GLY A 174 -17.82 -9.33 -5.71
C GLY A 174 -18.48 -7.99 -5.98
N ILE A 175 -18.95 -7.33 -4.93
CA ILE A 175 -19.53 -5.98 -4.97
C ILE A 175 -18.76 -5.11 -4.00
N LEU A 176 -18.30 -3.94 -4.46
CA LEU A 176 -17.64 -2.93 -3.64
C LEU A 176 -18.50 -1.67 -3.55
N GLU A 177 -18.67 -1.18 -2.34
CA GLU A 177 -19.18 0.15 -2.02
C GLU A 177 -18.07 0.93 -1.32
N SER A 178 -17.90 2.21 -1.66
CA SER A 178 -16.93 3.08 -0.99
C SER A 178 -17.48 4.46 -0.74
N VAL A 179 -17.16 5.01 0.43
CA VAL A 179 -17.47 6.39 0.81
C VAL A 179 -16.19 7.09 1.23
N VAL A 180 -15.97 8.29 0.72
CA VAL A 180 -14.80 9.13 1.02
C VAL A 180 -15.29 10.51 1.45
N TRP A 181 -14.76 11.05 2.58
CA TRP A 181 -15.12 12.38 3.10
C TRP A 181 -13.93 13.12 3.70
#